data_770c39613a5ad96899216f8d04d7b2e7
#
_entry.id   770c39613a5ad96899216f8d04d7b2e7
#
_cell.length_a   1.000
_cell.length_b   1.000
_cell.length_c   1.000
_cell.angle_alpha   90.00
_cell.angle_beta   90.00
_cell.angle_gamma   90.00
#
_symmetry.space_group_name_H-M   'P 1'
#
loop_
_entity.id
_entity.type
_entity.pdbx_description
1 polymer ?
#
loop_
_entity_poly.entity_id
_entity_poly.type
_entity_poly.pdbx_seq_one_letter_code
_entity_poly.pdbx_strand_id
1 'polypeptide(L)'
;MQTQNITIANENKLQAATYSEPLTAFTVGWSDYTPAKLLEFIAPSIPVGRRFEFKRADNAEAFYSESDDLRAIGSEFKRVVYHGETVNEKTLNKGLTIRVDHDEVADDNWQERYTQILLQRLLRNELRRAVAALQTIASIDEEAVVWSESSTNNPDADIRKLLSEAADESGIRPNKILFGEDAWNFRMSCLESQNSSVAFRASSLSPEELGNKFMLDGCEVVSARYQATSTTKAKIASDKVFAFCAFDGVSKDEPSNLKRFYTPTQDGTPFRVYCDEHAKYTDITVEHYSSIIAASDIGVRAISVKNS
;
A
#
# COMPACT_ATOMS: atom_id res chain seq x y z
N MET A 1 -20.14 -22.26 2.78
CA MET A 1 -19.26 -21.29 3.44
C MET A 1 -18.29 -22.08 4.31
N GLN A 2 -17.07 -22.29 3.84
CA GLN A 2 -16.02 -22.85 4.69
C GLN A 2 -15.46 -21.70 5.53
N THR A 3 -15.72 -21.72 6.82
CA THR A 3 -15.04 -20.90 7.80
C THR A 3 -13.56 -21.29 7.78
N GLN A 4 -12.72 -20.49 7.14
CA GLN A 4 -11.28 -20.64 7.30
C GLN A 4 -10.95 -20.42 8.78
N ASN A 5 -10.42 -21.45 9.44
CA ASN A 5 -9.84 -21.31 10.77
C ASN A 5 -8.59 -20.42 10.68
N ILE A 6 -8.77 -19.12 10.86
CA ILE A 6 -7.67 -18.16 10.94
C ILE A 6 -6.95 -18.44 12.27
N THR A 7 -5.69 -18.83 12.22
CA THR A 7 -4.87 -19.01 13.41
C THR A 7 -4.56 -17.65 14.02
N ILE A 8 -5.13 -17.39 15.19
CA ILE A 8 -4.97 -16.13 15.94
C ILE A 8 -3.51 -15.94 16.36
N ALA A 9 -3.03 -14.70 16.39
CA ALA A 9 -1.70 -14.37 16.88
C ALA A 9 -1.52 -14.87 18.32
N ASN A 10 -0.50 -15.68 18.54
CA ASN A 10 -0.26 -16.31 19.83
C ASN A 10 0.11 -15.26 20.90
N GLU A 11 -0.51 -15.31 22.07
CA GLU A 11 -0.26 -14.40 23.20
C GLU A 11 1.12 -14.66 23.83
N ASN A 12 2.17 -14.37 23.08
CA ASN A 12 3.52 -14.61 23.56
C ASN A 12 4.01 -13.48 24.46
N LYS A 13 4.11 -13.77 25.72
CA LYS A 13 5.04 -13.20 26.72
C LYS A 13 4.75 -11.83 27.34
N LEU A 14 3.88 -11.01 26.79
CA LEU A 14 3.32 -9.89 27.55
C LEU A 14 2.15 -10.46 28.33
N GLN A 15 2.23 -10.41 29.65
CA GLN A 15 1.25 -11.05 30.53
C GLN A 15 -0.15 -10.47 30.25
N ALA A 16 -1.18 -11.31 30.34
CA ALA A 16 -2.57 -10.88 30.20
C ALA A 16 -2.93 -9.71 31.14
N ALA A 17 -2.20 -9.55 32.24
CA ALA A 17 -2.34 -8.45 33.19
C ALA A 17 -1.93 -7.07 32.64
N THR A 18 -1.12 -7.02 31.57
CA THR A 18 -0.65 -5.75 30.97
C THR A 18 -1.44 -5.39 29.69
N TYR A 19 -2.30 -6.30 29.22
CA TYR A 19 -3.17 -6.04 28.06
C TYR A 19 -4.23 -5.00 28.40
N SER A 20 -4.29 -3.95 27.59
CA SER A 20 -5.30 -2.88 27.74
C SER A 20 -6.38 -3.00 26.66
N GLU A 21 -7.52 -3.58 27.01
CA GLU A 21 -8.69 -3.66 26.16
C GLU A 21 -9.21 -2.27 25.74
N PRO A 22 -9.34 -1.26 26.64
CA PRO A 22 -9.79 0.07 26.25
C PRO A 22 -8.89 0.75 25.21
N LEU A 23 -7.56 0.68 25.38
CA LEU A 23 -6.63 1.27 24.43
C LEU A 23 -6.55 0.47 23.12
N THR A 24 -6.76 -0.84 23.16
CA THR A 24 -6.87 -1.66 21.95
C THR A 24 -8.15 -1.30 21.18
N ALA A 25 -9.28 -1.14 21.85
CA ALA A 25 -10.52 -0.65 21.26
C ALA A 25 -10.36 0.77 20.68
N PHE A 26 -9.62 1.66 21.38
CA PHE A 26 -9.26 2.97 20.87
C PHE A 26 -8.53 2.90 19.53
N THR A 27 -7.66 1.92 19.30
CA THR A 27 -6.94 1.78 18.01
C THR A 27 -7.86 1.49 16.83
N VAL A 28 -9.01 0.87 17.08
CA VAL A 28 -10.02 0.58 16.03
C VAL A 28 -10.77 1.84 15.62
N GLY A 29 -11.13 2.68 16.59
CA GLY A 29 -11.82 3.94 16.35
C GLY A 29 -10.93 5.05 15.83
N TRP A 30 -9.61 4.94 16.06
CA TRP A 30 -8.65 5.95 15.66
C TRP A 30 -7.99 5.54 14.33
N SER A 31 -7.99 6.46 13.37
CA SER A 31 -7.21 6.33 12.15
C SER A 31 -6.51 7.65 11.83
N ASP A 32 -5.18 7.62 11.60
CA ASP A 32 -4.56 8.66 10.79
C ASP A 32 -4.97 8.37 9.35
N TYR A 33 -5.99 9.09 8.91
CA TYR A 33 -6.70 8.82 7.66
C TYR A 33 -5.73 8.75 6.45
N THR A 34 -4.73 9.63 6.42
CA THR A 34 -3.84 9.71 5.25
C THR A 34 -2.91 8.50 5.08
N PRO A 35 -2.07 8.12 6.07
CA PRO A 35 -1.21 6.94 5.90
C PRO A 35 -1.99 5.62 5.81
N ALA A 36 -3.09 5.48 6.54
CA ALA A 36 -3.90 4.28 6.51
C ALA A 36 -4.61 4.08 5.16
N LYS A 37 -5.21 5.15 4.62
CA LYS A 37 -5.84 5.16 3.30
C LYS A 37 -4.84 4.85 2.19
N LEU A 38 -3.68 5.51 2.20
CA LEU A 38 -2.63 5.28 1.21
C LEU A 38 -2.06 3.86 1.29
N LEU A 39 -1.92 3.31 2.50
CA LEU A 39 -1.45 1.94 2.69
C LEU A 39 -2.45 0.94 2.10
N GLU A 40 -3.74 1.10 2.38
CA GLU A 40 -4.80 0.26 1.82
C GLU A 40 -4.94 0.41 0.30
N PHE A 41 -4.73 1.63 -0.21
CA PHE A 41 -4.71 1.93 -1.63
C PHE A 41 -3.60 1.18 -2.39
N ILE A 42 -2.38 1.12 -1.79
CA ILE A 42 -1.20 0.48 -2.41
C ILE A 42 -1.22 -1.02 -2.17
N ALA A 43 -1.54 -1.46 -0.96
CA ALA A 43 -1.45 -2.85 -0.51
C ALA A 43 -2.70 -3.21 0.29
N PRO A 44 -3.76 -3.71 -0.38
CA PRO A 44 -4.99 -4.13 0.27
C PRO A 44 -4.74 -5.13 1.40
N SER A 45 -5.43 -4.95 2.52
CA SER A 45 -5.21 -5.72 3.75
C SER A 45 -5.95 -7.04 3.74
N ILE A 46 -5.24 -8.15 3.95
CA ILE A 46 -5.80 -9.50 3.94
C ILE A 46 -5.54 -10.18 5.30
N PRO A 47 -6.59 -10.60 6.01
CA PRO A 47 -6.43 -11.34 7.25
C PRO A 47 -5.95 -12.78 6.97
N VAL A 48 -4.88 -13.20 7.64
CA VAL A 48 -4.28 -14.53 7.50
C VAL A 48 -3.80 -15.07 8.84
N GLY A 49 -3.57 -16.37 8.91
CA GLY A 49 -2.85 -16.97 10.02
C GLY A 49 -1.39 -16.50 10.07
N ARG A 50 -0.70 -16.76 11.18
CA ARG A 50 0.70 -16.34 11.35
C ARG A 50 1.65 -16.97 10.32
N ARG A 51 1.36 -18.17 9.86
CA ARG A 51 1.99 -18.83 8.72
C ARG A 51 0.91 -19.09 7.71
N PHE A 52 1.15 -18.75 6.49
CA PHE A 52 0.18 -18.86 5.41
C PHE A 52 0.86 -19.16 4.09
N GLU A 53 0.11 -19.68 3.16
CA GLU A 53 0.50 -19.89 1.78
C GLU A 53 -0.42 -19.10 0.86
N PHE A 54 0.12 -18.61 -0.23
CA PHE A 54 -0.64 -17.98 -1.31
C PHE A 54 -0.04 -18.38 -2.65
N LYS A 55 -0.80 -18.19 -3.71
CA LYS A 55 -0.33 -18.41 -5.08
C LYS A 55 0.15 -17.09 -5.67
N ARG A 56 1.39 -17.05 -6.10
CA ARG A 56 1.96 -15.95 -6.84
C ARG A 56 1.54 -16.04 -8.30
N ALA A 57 1.02 -14.96 -8.86
CA ALA A 57 0.70 -14.87 -10.27
C ALA A 57 1.91 -14.32 -11.03
N ASP A 58 2.67 -15.23 -11.65
CA ASP A 58 3.91 -14.88 -12.36
C ASP A 58 3.69 -14.67 -13.86
N ASN A 59 2.50 -15.03 -14.38
CA ASN A 59 2.30 -15.05 -15.81
C ASN A 59 0.87 -14.64 -16.21
N ALA A 60 0.77 -13.56 -17.00
CA ALA A 60 -0.46 -13.12 -17.60
C ALA A 60 -0.99 -14.06 -18.70
N GLU A 61 -0.15 -14.95 -19.25
CA GLU A 61 -0.58 -15.94 -20.27
C GLU A 61 -1.77 -16.79 -19.81
N ALA A 62 -1.85 -17.10 -18.51
CA ALA A 62 -2.97 -17.83 -17.93
C ALA A 62 -4.33 -17.13 -18.12
N PHE A 63 -4.31 -15.81 -18.31
CA PHE A 63 -5.51 -14.99 -18.47
C PHE A 63 -5.79 -14.60 -19.92
N TYR A 64 -4.77 -14.60 -20.80
CA TYR A 64 -4.86 -14.05 -22.15
C TYR A 64 -4.49 -15.02 -23.26
N SER A 65 -4.03 -16.25 -22.96
CA SER A 65 -3.78 -17.22 -24.01
C SER A 65 -5.10 -17.62 -24.67
N GLU A 66 -5.16 -17.49 -26.00
CA GLU A 66 -6.28 -18.01 -26.76
C GLU A 66 -6.37 -19.53 -26.58
N SER A 67 -7.49 -20.00 -26.10
CA SER A 67 -7.81 -21.40 -26.02
C SER A 67 -9.08 -21.70 -26.83
N ASP A 68 -9.04 -22.80 -27.57
CA ASP A 68 -10.24 -23.30 -28.23
C ASP A 68 -11.23 -23.76 -27.16
N ASP A 69 -12.27 -22.96 -26.93
CA ASP A 69 -13.32 -23.19 -25.94
C ASP A 69 -14.50 -23.97 -26.50
N LEU A 70 -14.47 -24.26 -27.82
CA LEU A 70 -15.50 -25.03 -28.48
C LEU A 70 -15.33 -26.53 -28.21
N ARG A 71 -16.40 -27.12 -27.72
CA ARG A 71 -16.48 -28.57 -27.51
C ARG A 71 -17.20 -29.27 -28.69
N ALA A 72 -16.57 -30.27 -29.29
CA ALA A 72 -17.25 -31.13 -30.23
C ALA A 72 -18.27 -32.02 -29.49
N ILE A 73 -19.35 -32.38 -30.17
CA ILE A 73 -20.40 -33.27 -29.63
C ILE A 73 -19.76 -34.62 -29.25
N GLY A 74 -19.90 -35.00 -27.96
CA GLY A 74 -19.36 -36.25 -27.43
C GLY A 74 -17.93 -36.19 -26.90
N SER A 75 -17.23 -35.05 -27.00
CA SER A 75 -15.90 -34.87 -26.40
C SER A 75 -15.96 -34.17 -25.01
N GLU A 76 -14.87 -34.23 -24.24
CA GLU A 76 -14.70 -33.46 -23.02
C GLU A 76 -14.26 -32.03 -23.32
N PHE A 77 -14.49 -31.09 -22.37
CA PHE A 77 -13.94 -29.75 -22.46
C PHE A 77 -12.42 -29.77 -22.30
N LYS A 78 -11.75 -28.85 -23.01
CA LYS A 78 -10.30 -28.67 -22.88
C LYS A 78 -9.94 -28.29 -21.48
N ARG A 79 -8.96 -28.94 -20.88
CA ARG A 79 -8.49 -28.65 -19.54
C ARG A 79 -7.46 -27.50 -19.58
N VAL A 80 -7.75 -26.39 -18.95
CA VAL A 80 -6.81 -25.31 -18.72
C VAL A 80 -6.13 -25.56 -17.37
N VAL A 81 -4.80 -25.47 -17.33
CA VAL A 81 -4.02 -25.64 -16.10
C VAL A 81 -3.45 -24.28 -15.71
N TYR A 82 -3.81 -23.83 -14.53
CA TYR A 82 -3.24 -22.61 -13.93
C TYR A 82 -1.94 -22.97 -13.18
N HIS A 83 -0.83 -22.41 -13.62
CA HIS A 83 0.48 -22.56 -12.99
C HIS A 83 0.76 -21.34 -12.12
N GLY A 84 0.42 -21.38 -10.84
CA GLY A 84 0.84 -20.39 -9.86
C GLY A 84 1.86 -21.01 -8.91
N GLU A 85 2.97 -20.31 -8.65
CA GLU A 85 3.93 -20.69 -7.62
C GLU A 85 3.28 -20.58 -6.24
N THR A 86 3.37 -21.64 -5.44
CA THR A 86 2.91 -21.59 -4.05
C THR A 86 4.02 -21.06 -3.17
N VAL A 87 3.80 -19.89 -2.59
CA VAL A 87 4.75 -19.22 -1.69
C VAL A 87 4.29 -19.37 -0.25
N ASN A 88 5.22 -19.81 0.61
CA ASN A 88 4.99 -19.96 2.05
C ASN A 88 5.62 -18.79 2.79
N GLU A 89 4.80 -18.05 3.52
CA GLU A 89 5.21 -16.82 4.20
C GLU A 89 4.71 -16.76 5.65
N LYS A 90 5.21 -15.79 6.39
CA LYS A 90 4.79 -15.53 7.76
C LYS A 90 4.61 -14.04 8.02
N THR A 91 3.63 -13.70 8.86
CA THR A 91 3.51 -12.35 9.40
C THR A 91 4.59 -12.10 10.46
N LEU A 92 5.21 -10.93 10.40
CA LEU A 92 6.25 -10.49 11.33
C LEU A 92 5.63 -9.71 12.48
N ASN A 93 6.08 -9.97 13.70
CA ASN A 93 5.71 -9.13 14.84
C ASN A 93 6.46 -7.80 14.74
N LYS A 94 5.72 -6.71 14.77
CA LYS A 94 6.21 -5.33 14.70
C LYS A 94 5.54 -4.54 15.81
N GLY A 95 6.31 -3.80 16.55
CA GLY A 95 5.79 -3.01 17.65
C GLY A 95 6.74 -1.90 18.07
N LEU A 96 6.22 -0.98 18.83
CA LEU A 96 6.95 0.12 19.45
C LEU A 96 6.48 0.30 20.88
N THR A 97 7.43 0.61 21.76
CA THR A 97 7.17 0.93 23.16
C THR A 97 7.61 2.37 23.45
N ILE A 98 6.82 3.08 24.23
CA ILE A 98 7.18 4.37 24.80
C ILE A 98 7.10 4.28 26.32
N ARG A 99 8.12 4.81 26.99
CA ARG A 99 8.12 4.99 28.43
C ARG A 99 7.67 6.39 28.76
N VAL A 100 6.71 6.51 29.66
CA VAL A 100 6.17 7.79 30.13
C VAL A 100 6.37 7.87 31.62
N ASP A 101 7.10 8.87 32.09
CA ASP A 101 7.27 9.16 33.51
C ASP A 101 5.98 9.77 34.07
N HIS A 102 5.56 9.35 35.25
CA HIS A 102 4.34 9.86 35.89
C HIS A 102 4.45 11.35 36.27
N ASP A 103 5.66 11.85 36.48
CA ASP A 103 5.88 13.27 36.78
C ASP A 103 5.73 14.16 35.52
N GLU A 104 5.74 13.59 34.31
CA GLU A 104 5.52 14.32 33.05
C GLU A 104 4.06 14.32 32.57
N VAL A 105 3.18 13.60 33.28
CA VAL A 105 1.78 13.45 32.90
C VAL A 105 0.95 14.59 33.48
N ALA A 106 0.32 15.38 32.60
CA ALA A 106 -0.49 16.53 32.98
C ALA A 106 -2.00 16.38 32.74
N ASP A 107 -2.44 15.34 32.02
CA ASP A 107 -3.82 15.15 31.59
C ASP A 107 -4.31 13.68 31.77
N ASP A 108 -5.62 13.51 31.87
CA ASP A 108 -6.24 12.21 32.11
C ASP A 108 -6.20 11.29 30.86
N ASN A 109 -6.04 11.86 29.64
CA ASN A 109 -6.07 11.12 28.38
C ASN A 109 -4.67 10.85 27.79
N TRP A 110 -3.64 10.91 28.62
CA TRP A 110 -2.26 10.75 28.17
C TRP A 110 -1.96 9.40 27.53
N GLN A 111 -2.57 8.30 28.00
CA GLN A 111 -2.37 6.97 27.46
C GLN A 111 -2.87 6.88 26.02
N GLU A 112 -4.04 7.41 25.72
CA GLU A 112 -4.59 7.47 24.36
C GLU A 112 -3.69 8.30 23.43
N ARG A 113 -3.22 9.45 23.90
CA ARG A 113 -2.31 10.31 23.14
C ARG A 113 -0.99 9.60 22.79
N TYR A 114 -0.37 8.92 23.71
CA TYR A 114 0.86 8.16 23.44
C TYR A 114 0.60 6.94 22.55
N THR A 115 -0.51 6.26 22.75
CA THR A 115 -0.96 5.18 21.84
C THR A 115 -1.12 5.68 20.42
N GLN A 116 -1.75 6.85 20.21
CA GLN A 116 -1.89 7.51 18.93
C GLN A 116 -0.54 7.82 18.27
N ILE A 117 0.42 8.33 19.03
CA ILE A 117 1.78 8.62 18.53
C ILE A 117 2.46 7.33 18.03
N LEU A 118 2.32 6.23 18.76
CA LEU A 118 2.88 4.95 18.37
C LEU A 118 2.21 4.39 17.11
N LEU A 119 0.89 4.46 17.02
CA LEU A 119 0.12 4.06 15.83
C LEU A 119 0.54 4.86 14.59
N GLN A 120 0.66 6.18 14.68
CA GLN A 120 1.12 7.03 13.58
C GLN A 120 2.50 6.60 13.08
N ARG A 121 3.43 6.30 13.99
CA ARG A 121 4.76 5.81 13.63
C ARG A 121 4.71 4.45 12.93
N LEU A 122 3.93 3.51 13.44
CA LEU A 122 3.77 2.18 12.85
C LEU A 122 3.16 2.27 11.45
N LEU A 123 2.09 3.04 11.27
CA LEU A 123 1.43 3.21 9.96
C LEU A 123 2.36 3.89 8.94
N ARG A 124 3.12 4.91 9.32
CA ARG A 124 4.12 5.54 8.43
C ARG A 124 5.24 4.59 8.04
N ASN A 125 5.67 3.74 8.96
CA ASN A 125 6.66 2.71 8.66
C ASN A 125 6.12 1.66 7.69
N GLU A 126 4.86 1.24 7.85
CA GLU A 126 4.19 0.33 6.92
C GLU A 126 4.03 0.97 5.53
N LEU A 127 3.57 2.23 5.45
CA LEU A 127 3.46 2.96 4.19
C LEU A 127 4.82 3.04 3.47
N ARG A 128 5.88 3.37 4.21
CA ARG A 128 7.23 3.41 3.64
C ARG A 128 7.66 2.05 3.07
N ARG A 129 7.36 0.96 3.78
CA ARG A 129 7.63 -0.41 3.30
C ARG A 129 6.83 -0.75 2.06
N ALA A 130 5.55 -0.35 2.00
CA ALA A 130 4.70 -0.58 0.84
C ALA A 130 5.23 0.16 -0.40
N VAL A 131 5.58 1.44 -0.28
CA VAL A 131 6.16 2.21 -1.39
C VAL A 131 7.53 1.64 -1.81
N ALA A 132 8.38 1.24 -0.86
CA ALA A 132 9.65 0.61 -1.19
C ALA A 132 9.48 -0.74 -1.91
N ALA A 133 8.51 -1.55 -1.50
CA ALA A 133 8.18 -2.80 -2.16
C ALA A 133 7.65 -2.55 -3.58
N LEU A 134 6.75 -1.56 -3.75
CA LEU A 134 6.25 -1.17 -5.07
C LEU A 134 7.39 -0.70 -5.99
N GLN A 135 8.32 0.09 -5.47
CA GLN A 135 9.50 0.54 -6.21
C GLN A 135 10.42 -0.63 -6.62
N THR A 136 10.47 -1.70 -5.84
CA THR A 136 11.31 -2.87 -6.13
C THR A 136 10.75 -3.71 -7.27
N ILE A 137 9.42 -3.84 -7.36
CA ILE A 137 8.78 -4.68 -8.39
C ILE A 137 8.45 -3.90 -9.67
N ALA A 138 8.34 -2.56 -9.59
CA ALA A 138 8.02 -1.77 -10.77
C ALA A 138 9.20 -1.71 -11.74
N SER A 139 8.97 -2.06 -13.00
CA SER A 139 9.90 -1.75 -14.07
C SER A 139 9.99 -0.23 -14.22
N ILE A 140 11.19 0.32 -14.16
CA ILE A 140 11.45 1.76 -14.25
C ILE A 140 12.25 2.01 -15.53
N ASP A 141 11.76 2.95 -16.35
CA ASP A 141 12.50 3.36 -17.55
C ASP A 141 13.85 3.97 -17.16
N GLU A 142 14.91 3.65 -17.93
CA GLU A 142 16.28 4.08 -17.63
C GLU A 142 16.42 5.61 -17.64
N GLU A 143 15.66 6.30 -18.50
CA GLU A 143 15.70 7.75 -18.61
C GLU A 143 14.50 8.40 -17.89
N ALA A 144 14.80 9.41 -17.07
CA ALA A 144 13.75 10.19 -16.42
C ALA A 144 13.03 11.08 -17.44
N VAL A 145 11.70 11.05 -17.40
CA VAL A 145 10.85 11.91 -18.23
C VAL A 145 10.93 13.36 -17.74
N VAL A 146 11.03 14.30 -18.67
CA VAL A 146 11.14 15.73 -18.34
C VAL A 146 9.76 16.40 -18.35
N TRP A 147 9.34 16.88 -17.19
CA TRP A 147 8.14 17.70 -17.02
C TRP A 147 8.53 19.13 -16.61
N SER A 148 9.19 19.81 -17.52
CA SER A 148 9.60 21.20 -17.31
C SER A 148 8.53 22.18 -17.80
N GLU A 149 8.72 23.45 -17.50
CA GLU A 149 7.92 24.58 -17.98
C GLU A 149 8.13 24.84 -19.49
N SER A 150 7.87 23.80 -20.28
CA SER A 150 7.98 23.85 -21.75
C SER A 150 6.67 23.43 -22.40
N SER A 151 6.29 24.16 -23.44
CA SER A 151 5.06 23.88 -24.21
C SER A 151 5.08 22.54 -24.95
N THR A 152 6.23 21.90 -25.06
CA THR A 152 6.40 20.61 -25.76
C THR A 152 6.13 19.39 -24.86
N ASN A 153 6.21 19.56 -23.54
CA ASN A 153 6.03 18.47 -22.60
C ASN A 153 4.54 18.22 -22.32
N ASN A 154 4.15 16.97 -22.27
CA ASN A 154 2.77 16.59 -22.00
C ASN A 154 2.69 15.47 -20.96
N PRO A 155 2.68 15.81 -19.67
CA PRO A 155 2.63 14.83 -18.58
C PRO A 155 1.49 13.81 -18.71
N ASP A 156 0.31 14.25 -19.14
CA ASP A 156 -0.85 13.39 -19.29
C ASP A 156 -0.70 12.39 -20.47
N ALA A 157 0.09 12.73 -21.50
CA ALA A 157 0.43 11.79 -22.56
C ALA A 157 1.42 10.74 -22.09
N ASP A 158 2.40 11.13 -21.28
CA ASP A 158 3.39 10.21 -20.72
C ASP A 158 2.73 9.20 -19.75
N ILE A 159 1.75 9.65 -18.96
CA ILE A 159 0.96 8.76 -18.10
C ILE A 159 0.15 7.76 -18.94
N ARG A 160 -0.47 8.19 -20.03
CA ARG A 160 -1.19 7.26 -20.93
C ARG A 160 -0.25 6.25 -21.57
N LYS A 161 0.95 6.69 -21.96
CA LYS A 161 1.98 5.83 -22.49
C LYS A 161 2.38 4.79 -21.45
N LEU A 162 2.66 5.20 -20.21
CA LEU A 162 2.97 4.30 -19.09
C LEU A 162 1.91 3.23 -18.90
N LEU A 163 0.62 3.61 -18.91
CA LEU A 163 -0.51 2.66 -18.76
C LEU A 163 -0.63 1.69 -19.94
N SER A 164 -0.38 2.17 -21.17
CA SER A 164 -0.42 1.33 -22.35
C SER A 164 0.73 0.33 -22.37
N GLU A 165 1.94 0.78 -22.10
CA GLU A 165 3.13 -0.07 -22.06
C GLU A 165 3.04 -1.14 -20.97
N ALA A 166 2.49 -0.80 -19.78
CA ALA A 166 2.23 -1.79 -18.75
C ALA A 166 1.21 -2.85 -19.20
N ALA A 167 0.18 -2.43 -19.94
CA ALA A 167 -0.82 -3.35 -20.49
C ALA A 167 -0.25 -4.20 -21.63
N ASP A 168 0.57 -3.64 -22.52
CA ASP A 168 1.17 -4.33 -23.65
C ASP A 168 2.19 -5.39 -23.19
N GLU A 169 2.94 -5.10 -22.12
CA GLU A 169 3.93 -6.01 -21.55
C GLU A 169 3.29 -7.18 -20.81
N SER A 170 2.23 -6.92 -20.06
CA SER A 170 1.67 -7.89 -19.10
C SER A 170 0.30 -8.44 -19.49
N GLY A 171 -0.37 -7.82 -20.48
CA GLY A 171 -1.76 -8.10 -20.84
C GLY A 171 -2.78 -7.54 -19.84
N ILE A 172 -2.36 -6.97 -18.72
CA ILE A 172 -3.24 -6.39 -17.70
C ILE A 172 -2.98 -4.90 -17.59
N ARG A 173 -4.03 -4.10 -17.81
CA ARG A 173 -3.92 -2.65 -17.63
C ARG A 173 -3.96 -2.31 -16.13
N PRO A 174 -3.00 -1.51 -15.63
CA PRO A 174 -3.05 -0.99 -14.28
C PRO A 174 -4.37 -0.28 -13.98
N ASN A 175 -4.88 -0.47 -12.77
CA ASN A 175 -6.13 0.16 -12.34
C ASN A 175 -5.92 1.31 -11.34
N LYS A 176 -4.70 1.47 -10.81
CA LYS A 176 -4.36 2.54 -9.86
C LYS A 176 -3.06 3.25 -10.24
N ILE A 177 -2.99 4.53 -9.91
CA ILE A 177 -1.78 5.35 -10.05
C ILE A 177 -1.44 6.00 -8.72
N LEU A 178 -0.15 6.00 -8.38
CA LEU A 178 0.41 6.67 -7.22
C LEU A 178 1.47 7.67 -7.66
N PHE A 179 1.26 8.94 -7.33
CA PHE A 179 2.23 9.99 -7.55
C PHE A 179 3.10 10.22 -6.31
N GLY A 180 4.40 10.42 -6.53
CA GLY A 180 5.22 11.13 -5.57
C GLY A 180 4.88 12.63 -5.57
N GLU A 181 5.13 13.30 -4.45
CA GLU A 181 4.78 14.72 -4.28
C GLU A 181 5.45 15.62 -5.32
N ASP A 182 6.74 15.39 -5.63
CA ASP A 182 7.45 16.21 -6.61
C ASP A 182 6.95 15.95 -8.03
N ALA A 183 6.69 14.70 -8.38
CA ALA A 183 6.11 14.35 -9.68
C ALA A 183 4.74 15.01 -9.88
N TRP A 184 3.91 15.06 -8.85
CA TRP A 184 2.63 15.76 -8.90
C TRP A 184 2.81 17.26 -9.13
N ASN A 185 3.73 17.89 -8.39
CA ASN A 185 4.04 19.30 -8.52
C ASN A 185 4.62 19.64 -9.90
N PHE A 186 5.53 18.80 -10.42
CA PHE A 186 6.09 19.00 -11.77
C PHE A 186 5.01 18.90 -12.85
N ARG A 187 4.05 17.95 -12.71
CA ARG A 187 2.90 17.86 -13.58
C ARG A 187 2.08 19.16 -13.58
N MET A 188 1.76 19.70 -12.40
CA MET A 188 0.99 20.93 -12.28
C MET A 188 1.74 22.11 -12.89
N SER A 189 2.99 22.35 -12.50
CA SER A 189 3.80 23.46 -13.02
C SER A 189 3.99 23.38 -14.54
N CYS A 190 4.22 22.18 -15.08
CA CYS A 190 4.35 21.98 -16.52
C CYS A 190 3.06 22.36 -17.27
N LEU A 191 1.89 21.96 -16.76
CA LEU A 191 0.61 22.29 -17.40
C LEU A 191 0.21 23.77 -17.22
N GLU A 192 0.51 24.37 -16.07
CA GLU A 192 0.25 25.79 -15.78
C GLU A 192 1.11 26.73 -16.64
N SER A 193 2.33 26.33 -16.97
CA SER A 193 3.22 27.11 -17.84
C SER A 193 2.77 27.15 -19.28
N GLN A 194 1.92 26.20 -19.71
CA GLN A 194 1.39 26.17 -21.07
C GLN A 194 0.28 27.21 -21.25
N ASN A 195 0.45 28.10 -22.18
CA ASN A 195 -0.54 29.16 -22.46
C ASN A 195 -1.77 28.61 -23.22
N SER A 196 -2.48 27.67 -22.57
CA SER A 196 -3.63 26.97 -23.14
C SER A 196 -4.73 26.76 -22.07
N SER A 197 -5.97 27.10 -22.42
CA SER A 197 -7.12 26.86 -21.55
C SER A 197 -7.35 25.39 -21.25
N VAL A 198 -6.94 24.49 -22.14
CA VAL A 198 -7.03 23.05 -21.97
C VAL A 198 -5.99 22.57 -20.93
N ALA A 199 -4.76 23.07 -21.00
CA ALA A 199 -3.70 22.76 -20.06
C ALA A 199 -4.03 23.29 -18.65
N PHE A 200 -4.56 24.51 -18.57
CA PHE A 200 -5.01 25.08 -17.28
C PHE A 200 -6.12 24.24 -16.62
N ARG A 201 -7.10 23.77 -17.39
CA ARG A 201 -8.11 22.84 -16.87
C ARG A 201 -7.51 21.49 -16.44
N ALA A 202 -6.49 21.01 -17.15
CA ALA A 202 -5.82 19.76 -16.80
C ALA A 202 -4.97 19.90 -15.52
N SER A 203 -4.35 21.07 -15.28
CA SER A 203 -3.59 21.33 -14.05
C SER A 203 -4.48 21.37 -12.80
N SER A 204 -5.71 21.86 -12.93
CA SER A 204 -6.64 22.04 -11.82
C SER A 204 -7.37 20.75 -11.40
N LEU A 205 -7.15 19.63 -12.09
CA LEU A 205 -7.77 18.35 -11.73
C LEU A 205 -7.23 17.83 -10.39
N SER A 206 -8.14 17.42 -9.53
CA SER A 206 -7.80 16.65 -8.33
C SER A 206 -7.27 15.25 -8.71
N PRO A 207 -6.57 14.56 -7.80
CA PRO A 207 -6.13 13.19 -8.05
C PRO A 207 -7.28 12.25 -8.46
N GLU A 208 -8.43 12.35 -7.80
CA GLU A 208 -9.63 11.56 -8.12
C GLU A 208 -10.15 11.84 -9.54
N GLU A 209 -10.27 13.11 -9.92
CA GLU A 209 -10.70 13.51 -11.27
C GLU A 209 -9.71 13.06 -12.35
N LEU A 210 -8.40 13.06 -12.02
CA LEU A 210 -7.38 12.55 -12.91
C LEU A 210 -7.50 11.03 -13.08
N GLY A 211 -7.77 10.30 -12.01
CA GLY A 211 -8.06 8.86 -12.06
C GLY A 211 -9.24 8.56 -12.98
N ASN A 212 -10.34 9.28 -12.81
CA ASN A 212 -11.53 9.17 -13.66
C ASN A 212 -11.23 9.48 -15.13
N LYS A 213 -10.42 10.50 -15.40
CA LYS A 213 -9.99 10.86 -16.77
C LYS A 213 -9.23 9.73 -17.47
N PHE A 214 -8.43 8.98 -16.74
CA PHE A 214 -7.68 7.84 -17.27
C PHE A 214 -8.43 6.50 -17.16
N MET A 215 -9.68 6.51 -16.71
CA MET A 215 -10.49 5.29 -16.47
C MET A 215 -9.80 4.32 -15.51
N LEU A 216 -9.35 4.84 -14.37
CA LEU A 216 -8.71 4.10 -13.29
C LEU A 216 -9.65 4.04 -12.08
N ASP A 217 -9.48 3.01 -11.26
CA ASP A 217 -10.21 2.87 -9.99
C ASP A 217 -9.72 3.86 -8.93
N GLY A 218 -8.51 4.40 -9.10
CA GLY A 218 -8.00 5.42 -8.21
C GLY A 218 -6.68 6.05 -8.62
N CYS A 219 -6.48 7.27 -8.11
CA CYS A 219 -5.24 8.02 -8.23
C CYS A 219 -4.99 8.73 -6.90
N GLU A 220 -3.81 8.59 -6.34
CA GLU A 220 -3.43 9.20 -5.06
C GLU A 220 -2.04 9.83 -5.12
N VAL A 221 -1.78 10.77 -4.20
CA VAL A 221 -0.48 11.46 -4.06
C VAL A 221 0.10 11.17 -2.69
N VAL A 222 1.35 10.74 -2.63
CA VAL A 222 2.07 10.51 -1.39
C VAL A 222 2.84 11.75 -0.97
N SER A 223 2.32 12.48 0.00
CA SER A 223 2.97 13.63 0.62
C SER A 223 3.67 13.29 1.96
N ALA A 224 3.62 12.03 2.39
CA ALA A 224 4.18 11.59 3.66
C ALA A 224 5.72 11.63 3.67
N ARG A 225 6.27 11.93 4.84
CA ARG A 225 7.70 12.06 5.08
C ARG A 225 8.16 11.13 6.20
N TYR A 226 9.44 10.78 6.18
CA TYR A 226 10.09 10.04 7.25
C TYR A 226 11.38 10.74 7.69
N GLN A 227 11.85 10.40 8.87
CA GLN A 227 13.12 10.90 9.40
C GLN A 227 14.27 10.15 8.71
N ALA A 228 14.99 10.81 7.81
CA ALA A 228 16.13 10.22 7.11
C ALA A 228 17.40 10.27 7.96
N THR A 229 17.63 11.39 8.65
CA THR A 229 18.74 11.58 9.60
C THR A 229 18.20 12.24 10.89
N SER A 230 19.03 12.45 11.89
CA SER A 230 18.62 13.14 13.13
C SER A 230 18.03 14.53 12.88
N THR A 231 18.40 15.20 11.80
CA THR A 231 17.99 16.57 11.49
C THR A 231 17.17 16.71 10.21
N THR A 232 17.20 15.73 9.30
CA THR A 232 16.55 15.84 7.99
C THR A 232 15.38 14.88 7.83
N LYS A 233 14.36 15.33 7.11
CA LYS A 233 13.21 14.52 6.70
C LYS A 233 13.25 14.33 5.20
N ALA A 234 12.91 13.12 4.74
CA ALA A 234 12.80 12.78 3.34
C ALA A 234 11.36 12.41 2.99
N LYS A 235 10.98 12.61 1.74
CA LYS A 235 9.71 12.16 1.18
C LYS A 235 9.71 10.64 1.02
N ILE A 236 8.58 9.99 1.27
CA ILE A 236 8.44 8.54 1.04
C ILE A 236 8.44 8.24 -0.46
N ALA A 237 7.74 9.05 -1.25
CA ALA A 237 7.84 9.08 -2.69
C ALA A 237 8.05 10.53 -3.14
N SER A 238 8.97 10.76 -4.08
CA SER A 238 9.39 12.10 -4.51
C SER A 238 9.03 12.32 -5.98
N ASP A 239 9.87 11.86 -6.88
CA ASP A 239 9.92 12.14 -8.30
C ASP A 239 9.37 10.98 -9.17
N LYS A 240 8.64 10.05 -8.58
CA LYS A 240 8.17 8.87 -9.29
C LYS A 240 6.65 8.83 -9.43
N VAL A 241 6.21 8.26 -10.54
CA VAL A 241 4.82 7.88 -10.77
C VAL A 241 4.76 6.38 -10.97
N PHE A 242 3.92 5.71 -10.19
CA PHE A 242 3.72 4.27 -10.24
C PHE A 242 2.34 3.97 -10.81
N ALA A 243 2.29 3.09 -11.81
CA ALA A 243 1.07 2.46 -12.29
C ALA A 243 1.07 1.00 -11.84
N PHE A 244 0.00 0.53 -11.22
CA PHE A 244 -0.06 -0.81 -10.63
C PHE A 244 -1.50 -1.34 -10.54
N CYS A 245 -1.61 -2.62 -10.26
CA CYS A 245 -2.88 -3.30 -10.02
C CYS A 245 -3.08 -3.53 -8.53
N ALA A 246 -4.19 -3.02 -7.99
CA ALA A 246 -4.64 -3.34 -6.64
C ALA A 246 -6.16 -3.40 -6.61
N PHE A 247 -6.69 -4.58 -6.36
CA PHE A 247 -8.12 -4.86 -6.37
C PHE A 247 -8.65 -4.89 -4.94
N ASP A 248 -9.85 -4.38 -4.76
CA ASP A 248 -10.54 -4.41 -3.48
C ASP A 248 -11.18 -5.80 -3.29
N GLY A 249 -10.42 -6.74 -2.76
CA GLY A 249 -10.86 -8.11 -2.55
C GLY A 249 -10.18 -8.77 -1.37
N VAL A 250 -10.90 -9.68 -0.70
CA VAL A 250 -10.42 -10.38 0.50
C VAL A 250 -9.67 -11.68 0.14
N SER A 251 -9.46 -11.96 -1.14
CA SER A 251 -8.80 -13.19 -1.57
C SER A 251 -7.28 -13.07 -1.56
N LYS A 252 -6.61 -14.05 -0.97
CA LYS A 252 -5.16 -14.13 -0.97
C LYS A 252 -4.55 -14.45 -2.35
N ASP A 253 -5.33 -15.04 -3.26
CA ASP A 253 -4.92 -15.50 -4.58
C ASP A 253 -5.30 -14.52 -5.71
N GLU A 254 -5.78 -13.33 -5.39
CA GLU A 254 -6.13 -12.28 -6.33
C GLU A 254 -4.89 -11.60 -6.93
N PRO A 255 -4.92 -11.10 -8.19
CA PRO A 255 -3.74 -10.61 -8.90
C PRO A 255 -3.31 -9.17 -8.54
N SER A 256 -3.53 -8.68 -7.30
CA SER A 256 -2.96 -7.42 -6.84
C SER A 256 -1.44 -7.52 -6.73
N ASN A 257 -0.72 -6.47 -7.15
CA ASN A 257 0.75 -6.47 -7.12
C ASN A 257 1.30 -6.55 -5.70
N LEU A 258 0.78 -5.73 -4.80
CA LEU A 258 1.15 -5.75 -3.38
C LEU A 258 -0.04 -6.13 -2.52
N LYS A 259 0.22 -6.88 -1.46
CA LYS A 259 -0.76 -7.24 -0.44
C LYS A 259 -0.15 -7.05 0.94
N ARG A 260 -0.95 -6.53 1.85
CA ARG A 260 -0.64 -6.46 3.27
C ARG A 260 -1.33 -7.61 3.98
N PHE A 261 -0.60 -8.67 4.25
CA PHE A 261 -1.09 -9.77 5.06
C PHE A 261 -0.95 -9.42 6.54
N TYR A 262 -2.02 -9.54 7.31
CA TYR A 262 -1.98 -9.30 8.74
C TYR A 262 -2.65 -10.44 9.51
N THR A 263 -2.15 -10.70 10.72
CA THR A 263 -2.76 -11.69 11.61
C THR A 263 -3.61 -10.95 12.64
N PRO A 264 -4.94 -11.10 12.59
CA PRO A 264 -5.82 -10.44 13.55
C PRO A 264 -5.58 -10.95 14.98
N THR A 265 -5.92 -10.14 15.95
CA THR A 265 -5.98 -10.50 17.35
C THR A 265 -7.24 -11.35 17.64
N GLN A 266 -7.42 -11.82 18.86
CA GLN A 266 -8.64 -12.56 19.25
C GLN A 266 -9.92 -11.75 19.00
N ASP A 267 -9.83 -10.43 19.18
CA ASP A 267 -10.96 -9.50 18.99
C ASP A 267 -11.11 -9.04 17.53
N GLY A 268 -10.34 -9.63 16.60
CA GLY A 268 -10.35 -9.26 15.18
C GLY A 268 -9.63 -7.96 14.84
N THR A 269 -9.02 -7.28 15.84
CA THR A 269 -8.32 -6.01 15.65
C THR A 269 -6.92 -6.22 15.06
N PRO A 270 -6.40 -5.30 14.23
CA PRO A 270 -5.06 -5.43 13.68
C PRO A 270 -3.94 -5.09 14.67
N PHE A 271 -4.22 -4.30 15.71
CA PHE A 271 -3.26 -3.85 16.70
C PHE A 271 -3.62 -4.35 18.10
N ARG A 272 -2.59 -4.50 18.95
CA ARG A 272 -2.71 -4.75 20.40
C ARG A 272 -1.97 -3.67 21.15
N VAL A 273 -2.52 -3.29 22.29
CA VAL A 273 -1.90 -2.32 23.20
C VAL A 273 -1.69 -2.97 24.57
N TYR A 274 -0.51 -2.78 25.09
CA TYR A 274 -0.13 -3.23 26.44
C TYR A 274 0.33 -2.04 27.25
N CYS A 275 -0.07 -1.98 28.51
CA CYS A 275 0.36 -0.99 29.49
C CYS A 275 0.98 -1.73 30.67
N ASP A 276 2.28 -1.53 30.86
CA ASP A 276 3.02 -2.07 32.00
C ASP A 276 3.33 -0.95 32.97
N GLU A 277 2.58 -0.92 34.07
CA GLU A 277 2.63 0.15 35.05
C GLU A 277 3.65 -0.16 36.14
N HIS A 278 4.60 0.75 36.31
CA HIS A 278 5.62 0.72 37.38
C HIS A 278 5.42 1.88 38.34
N ALA A 279 6.12 1.86 39.47
CA ALA A 279 5.95 2.85 40.55
C ALA A 279 6.21 4.32 40.10
N LYS A 280 7.03 4.55 39.06
CA LYS A 280 7.44 5.87 38.58
C LYS A 280 7.14 6.14 37.13
N TYR A 281 6.89 5.12 36.32
CA TYR A 281 6.65 5.24 34.90
C TYR A 281 5.70 4.12 34.41
N THR A 282 5.12 4.34 33.25
CA THR A 282 4.34 3.34 32.54
C THR A 282 4.93 3.12 31.14
N ASP A 283 5.12 1.87 30.78
CA ASP A 283 5.51 1.47 29.41
C ASP A 283 4.25 1.16 28.60
N ILE A 284 4.00 1.93 27.55
CA ILE A 284 2.92 1.67 26.58
C ILE A 284 3.54 1.01 25.36
N THR A 285 3.07 -0.19 25.01
CA THR A 285 3.51 -0.95 23.84
C THR A 285 2.36 -1.15 22.88
N VAL A 286 2.56 -0.80 21.62
CA VAL A 286 1.64 -1.13 20.52
C VAL A 286 2.33 -2.11 19.60
N GLU A 287 1.69 -3.25 19.34
CA GLU A 287 2.19 -4.26 18.41
C GLU A 287 1.15 -4.69 17.38
N HIS A 288 1.64 -5.22 16.27
CA HIS A 288 0.83 -5.88 15.26
C HIS A 288 1.64 -6.95 14.51
N TYR A 289 0.94 -7.88 13.90
CA TYR A 289 1.54 -8.88 13.04
C TYR A 289 1.17 -8.59 11.61
N SER A 290 2.13 -8.19 10.79
CA SER A 290 1.90 -7.93 9.37
C SER A 290 3.13 -8.23 8.50
N SER A 291 2.87 -8.47 7.21
CA SER A 291 3.88 -8.55 6.16
C SER A 291 3.34 -7.91 4.88
N ILE A 292 4.13 -7.06 4.24
CA ILE A 292 3.81 -6.51 2.92
C ILE A 292 4.59 -7.33 1.91
N ILE A 293 3.88 -7.96 0.99
CA ILE A 293 4.44 -8.95 0.07
C ILE A 293 4.05 -8.59 -1.36
N ALA A 294 5.00 -8.68 -2.25
CA ALA A 294 4.77 -8.64 -3.68
C ALA A 294 4.15 -9.97 -4.12
N ALA A 295 2.85 -9.94 -4.42
CA ALA A 295 2.10 -11.11 -4.82
C ALA A 295 2.08 -11.30 -6.36
N SER A 296 2.40 -10.24 -7.11
CA SER A 296 2.51 -10.26 -8.57
C SER A 296 3.34 -9.07 -9.03
N ASP A 297 4.05 -9.22 -10.13
CA ASP A 297 4.74 -8.15 -10.86
C ASP A 297 4.03 -7.78 -12.18
N ILE A 298 2.88 -8.39 -12.44
CA ILE A 298 2.07 -8.20 -13.64
C ILE A 298 1.42 -6.81 -13.64
N GLY A 299 1.60 -6.06 -14.73
CA GLY A 299 0.96 -4.75 -14.90
C GLY A 299 1.48 -3.65 -13.97
N VAL A 300 2.72 -3.76 -13.49
CA VAL A 300 3.34 -2.74 -12.65
C VAL A 300 4.50 -2.05 -13.38
N ARG A 301 4.42 -0.74 -13.55
CA ARG A 301 5.49 0.08 -14.11
C ARG A 301 5.62 1.40 -13.36
N ALA A 302 6.77 2.03 -13.49
CA ALA A 302 6.98 3.36 -12.95
C ALA A 302 7.81 4.21 -13.91
N ILE A 303 7.60 5.51 -13.87
CA ILE A 303 8.47 6.50 -14.50
C ILE A 303 9.09 7.39 -13.43
N SER A 304 10.35 7.75 -13.63
CA SER A 304 11.00 8.83 -12.89
C SER A 304 10.79 10.14 -13.65
N VAL A 305 10.53 11.21 -12.91
CA VAL A 305 10.21 12.52 -13.46
C VAL A 305 11.23 13.54 -12.96
N LYS A 306 11.65 14.45 -13.84
CA LYS A 306 12.52 15.56 -13.48
C LYS A 306 12.01 16.87 -14.09
N ASN A 307 12.37 17.99 -13.49
CA ASN A 307 11.95 19.32 -13.95
C ASN A 307 12.91 19.92 -14.98
N SER A 308 14.07 19.36 -15.20
CA SER A 308 15.09 19.85 -16.14
C SER A 308 16.06 18.73 -16.55
#